data_3ed1ed005cd5ca82387c9f92ef084805
#
_entry.id   3ed1ed005cd5ca82387c9f92ef084805
#
_cell.length_a   1.000
_cell.length_b   1.000
_cell.length_c   1.000
_cell.angle_alpha   90.00
_cell.angle_beta   90.00
_cell.angle_gamma   90.00
#
_symmetry.space_group_name_H-M   'P 1'
#
loop_
_entity.id
_entity.type
_entity.pdbx_description
1 polymer ?
#
loop_
_entity_poly.entity_id
_entity_poly.type
_entity_poly.pdbx_seq_one_letter_code
_entity_poly.pdbx_strand_id
1 'polypeptide(L)'
;MTISDIARMAGVSSAAVSRYLNGGPLSEQKRAIIREVVEKTGYRPDTAAQTLRTGKVNQIGVIAPSIGSQSVGQITAGIASELDARNYLLLLGNTELDAQRELGYLTAMQRNHVAGIILLGSYYTPQLAQALKNCSVPVVVTGQRFPDVACVYNDDHTAARELTQRMLEHGRRRIVYIGGSERDDATGIQRREGVQDALRDAGLDGDQLPRICCNAFTVEEGQRCMQELLTRCPFL
;
A
#
# COMPACT_ATOMS: atom_id res chain seq x y z
N MET A 1 30.41 1.34 -19.93
CA MET A 1 30.04 1.82 -21.30
C MET A 1 28.95 2.86 -21.14
N THR A 2 29.00 3.94 -21.90
CA THR A 2 28.11 5.11 -21.77
C THR A 2 27.24 5.28 -23.04
N ILE A 3 26.21 6.11 -22.98
CA ILE A 3 25.41 6.49 -24.16
C ILE A 3 26.31 7.07 -25.27
N SER A 4 27.34 7.82 -24.89
CA SER A 4 28.30 8.39 -25.83
C SER A 4 29.14 7.32 -26.54
N ASP A 5 29.49 6.24 -25.87
CA ASP A 5 30.20 5.11 -26.50
C ASP A 5 29.32 4.38 -27.51
N ILE A 6 28.07 4.13 -27.18
CA ILE A 6 27.09 3.54 -28.10
C ILE A 6 26.87 4.45 -29.32
N ALA A 7 26.72 5.75 -29.08
CA ALA A 7 26.55 6.74 -30.17
C ALA A 7 27.72 6.72 -31.13
N ARG A 8 28.97 6.70 -30.64
CA ARG A 8 30.19 6.61 -31.43
C ARG A 8 30.24 5.31 -32.23
N MET A 9 29.93 4.16 -31.61
CA MET A 9 29.93 2.85 -32.27
C MET A 9 28.84 2.73 -33.35
N ALA A 10 27.68 3.33 -33.14
CA ALA A 10 26.56 3.36 -34.06
C ALA A 10 26.64 4.46 -35.12
N GLY A 11 27.63 5.35 -35.07
CA GLY A 11 27.75 6.49 -35.98
C GLY A 11 26.59 7.48 -35.93
N VAL A 12 25.98 7.64 -34.75
CA VAL A 12 24.82 8.52 -34.53
C VAL A 12 25.07 9.48 -33.38
N SER A 13 24.20 10.47 -33.17
CA SER A 13 24.29 11.36 -32.01
C SER A 13 23.81 10.67 -30.72
N SER A 14 24.35 11.08 -29.58
CA SER A 14 23.88 10.63 -28.27
C SER A 14 22.39 10.89 -28.06
N ALA A 15 21.83 11.95 -28.66
CA ALA A 15 20.41 12.24 -28.66
C ALA A 15 19.59 11.18 -29.42
N ALA A 16 20.12 10.61 -30.50
CA ALA A 16 19.47 9.52 -31.23
C ALA A 16 19.44 8.23 -30.40
N VAL A 17 20.55 7.86 -29.75
CA VAL A 17 20.63 6.73 -28.82
C VAL A 17 19.64 6.93 -27.64
N SER A 18 19.58 8.12 -27.05
CA SER A 18 18.63 8.42 -26.01
C SER A 18 17.17 8.26 -26.44
N ARG A 19 16.82 8.72 -27.67
CA ARG A 19 15.46 8.50 -28.21
C ARG A 19 15.16 7.02 -28.42
N TYR A 20 16.11 6.24 -28.96
CA TYR A 20 15.97 4.80 -29.11
C TYR A 20 15.64 4.12 -27.79
N LEU A 21 16.42 4.40 -26.75
CA LEU A 21 16.27 3.79 -25.42
C LEU A 21 14.95 4.17 -24.72
N ASN A 22 14.41 5.36 -25.00
CA ASN A 22 13.17 5.86 -24.43
C ASN A 22 11.93 5.71 -25.35
N GLY A 23 12.01 4.90 -26.42
CA GLY A 23 10.89 4.68 -27.33
C GLY A 23 10.47 5.91 -28.15
N GLY A 24 11.30 6.96 -28.19
CA GLY A 24 11.02 8.20 -28.90
C GLY A 24 11.08 8.07 -30.43
N PRO A 25 10.63 9.11 -31.17
CA PRO A 25 10.62 9.10 -32.62
C PRO A 25 12.04 9.04 -33.20
N LEU A 26 12.27 8.06 -34.10
CA LEU A 26 13.56 7.81 -34.72
C LEU A 26 13.29 7.10 -36.05
N SER A 27 14.12 7.36 -37.09
CA SER A 27 14.00 6.62 -38.36
C SER A 27 14.36 5.14 -38.18
N GLU A 28 13.70 4.25 -38.93
CA GLU A 28 13.94 2.80 -38.85
C GLU A 28 15.41 2.43 -39.07
N GLN A 29 16.07 3.11 -40.00
CA GLN A 29 17.49 2.88 -40.29
C GLN A 29 18.37 3.15 -39.05
N LYS A 30 18.16 4.28 -38.33
CA LYS A 30 18.90 4.60 -37.12
C LYS A 30 18.52 3.66 -35.96
N ARG A 31 17.26 3.26 -35.91
CA ARG A 31 16.76 2.30 -34.90
C ARG A 31 17.46 0.94 -35.07
N ALA A 32 17.58 0.44 -36.31
CA ALA A 32 18.24 -0.83 -36.58
C ALA A 32 19.73 -0.80 -36.21
N ILE A 33 20.47 0.26 -36.61
CA ILE A 33 21.89 0.39 -36.30
C ILE A 33 22.13 0.44 -34.78
N ILE A 34 21.34 1.24 -34.06
CA ILE A 34 21.49 1.35 -32.59
C ILE A 34 21.16 0.03 -31.93
N ARG A 35 20.11 -0.68 -32.36
CA ARG A 35 19.73 -2.00 -31.86
C ARG A 35 20.88 -2.97 -31.97
N GLU A 36 21.48 -3.10 -33.13
CA GLU A 36 22.62 -3.99 -33.39
C GLU A 36 23.79 -3.71 -32.43
N VAL A 37 24.14 -2.44 -32.23
CA VAL A 37 25.22 -2.07 -31.32
C VAL A 37 24.87 -2.37 -29.85
N VAL A 38 23.64 -2.09 -29.44
CA VAL A 38 23.16 -2.38 -28.08
C VAL A 38 23.16 -3.90 -27.82
N GLU A 39 22.68 -4.71 -28.75
CA GLU A 39 22.68 -6.18 -28.65
C GLU A 39 24.10 -6.75 -28.59
N LYS A 40 25.00 -6.29 -29.48
CA LYS A 40 26.40 -6.75 -29.50
C LYS A 40 27.18 -6.38 -28.22
N THR A 41 26.87 -5.23 -27.66
CA THR A 41 27.60 -4.74 -26.46
C THR A 41 26.99 -5.14 -25.14
N GLY A 42 25.76 -5.65 -25.14
CA GLY A 42 24.98 -5.89 -23.93
C GLY A 42 24.70 -4.62 -23.13
N TYR A 43 24.80 -3.44 -23.78
CA TYR A 43 24.62 -2.16 -23.11
C TYR A 43 23.22 -2.06 -22.50
N ARG A 44 23.18 -1.77 -21.22
CA ARG A 44 21.97 -1.37 -20.50
C ARG A 44 22.15 0.04 -19.99
N PRO A 45 21.14 0.92 -20.13
CA PRO A 45 21.18 2.25 -19.55
C PRO A 45 21.43 2.17 -18.04
N ASP A 46 22.38 2.96 -17.54
CA ASP A 46 22.56 3.12 -16.11
C ASP A 46 21.38 3.98 -15.58
N THR A 47 20.54 3.36 -14.77
CA THR A 47 19.39 4.01 -14.14
C THR A 47 19.82 5.18 -13.24
N ALA A 48 21.00 5.10 -12.60
CA ALA A 48 21.55 6.20 -11.81
C ALA A 48 21.91 7.40 -12.69
N ALA A 49 22.57 7.15 -13.84
CA ALA A 49 22.89 8.20 -14.81
C ALA A 49 21.64 8.81 -15.48
N GLN A 50 20.60 8.00 -15.69
CA GLN A 50 19.31 8.46 -16.21
C GLN A 50 18.58 9.33 -15.17
N THR A 51 18.59 8.92 -13.91
CA THR A 51 18.04 9.69 -12.77
C THR A 51 18.75 11.03 -12.61
N LEU A 52 20.08 11.07 -12.66
CA LEU A 52 20.86 12.32 -12.59
C LEU A 52 20.49 13.30 -13.71
N ARG A 53 20.17 12.79 -14.91
CA ARG A 53 19.81 13.61 -16.06
C ARG A 53 18.36 14.09 -16.05
N THR A 54 17.42 13.26 -15.59
CA THR A 54 15.97 13.54 -15.63
C THR A 54 15.44 14.07 -14.31
N GLY A 55 16.18 13.91 -13.20
CA GLY A 55 15.74 14.20 -11.84
C GLY A 55 14.60 13.27 -11.36
N LYS A 56 14.24 12.25 -12.15
CA LYS A 56 13.14 11.35 -11.85
C LYS A 56 13.65 9.93 -11.61
N VAL A 57 13.30 9.38 -10.48
CA VAL A 57 13.48 7.96 -10.15
C VAL A 57 12.17 7.24 -10.44
N ASN A 58 12.21 6.22 -11.31
CA ASN A 58 11.03 5.39 -11.59
C ASN A 58 10.86 4.35 -10.48
N GLN A 59 10.72 4.82 -9.23
CA GLN A 59 10.48 3.99 -8.06
C GLN A 59 9.35 4.58 -7.23
N ILE A 60 8.46 3.72 -6.76
CA ILE A 60 7.42 4.06 -5.79
C ILE A 60 7.73 3.28 -4.50
N GLY A 61 7.76 4.02 -3.39
CA GLY A 61 7.85 3.42 -2.07
C GLY A 61 6.49 2.87 -1.64
N VAL A 62 6.47 1.66 -1.10
CA VAL A 62 5.29 1.08 -0.45
C VAL A 62 5.68 0.75 0.99
N ILE A 63 4.98 1.34 1.95
CA ILE A 63 5.18 1.07 3.37
C ILE A 63 4.00 0.25 3.86
N ALA A 64 4.27 -0.97 4.30
CA ALA A 64 3.26 -1.95 4.69
C ALA A 64 3.37 -2.29 6.19
N PRO A 65 2.23 -2.45 6.90
CA PRO A 65 2.22 -2.78 8.32
C PRO A 65 2.68 -4.21 8.61
N SER A 66 2.38 -5.15 7.72
CA SER A 66 2.81 -6.55 7.85
C SER A 66 2.64 -7.28 6.52
N ILE A 67 3.74 -7.71 5.92
CA ILE A 67 3.72 -8.49 4.68
C ILE A 67 3.17 -9.92 4.87
N GLY A 68 3.11 -10.41 6.10
CA GLY A 68 2.50 -11.69 6.45
C GLY A 68 0.96 -11.67 6.43
N SER A 69 0.35 -10.50 6.37
CA SER A 69 -1.11 -10.38 6.22
C SER A 69 -1.54 -10.65 4.79
N GLN A 70 -2.52 -11.54 4.61
CA GLN A 70 -3.07 -11.88 3.29
C GLN A 70 -3.61 -10.65 2.55
N SER A 71 -4.33 -9.77 3.22
CA SER A 71 -4.90 -8.55 2.62
C SER A 71 -3.80 -7.58 2.19
N VAL A 72 -2.80 -7.36 3.03
CA VAL A 72 -1.63 -6.52 2.69
C VAL A 72 -0.87 -7.10 1.50
N GLY A 73 -0.68 -8.41 1.45
CA GLY A 73 -0.06 -9.11 0.33
C GLY A 73 -0.81 -8.90 -0.98
N GLN A 74 -2.14 -9.05 -0.98
CA GLN A 74 -2.99 -8.83 -2.15
C GLN A 74 -2.97 -7.37 -2.63
N ILE A 75 -3.07 -6.41 -1.72
CA ILE A 75 -2.97 -4.98 -2.04
C ILE A 75 -1.60 -4.67 -2.66
N THR A 76 -0.52 -5.16 -2.05
CA THR A 76 0.84 -4.96 -2.54
C THR A 76 1.02 -5.58 -3.95
N ALA A 77 0.47 -6.75 -4.19
CA ALA A 77 0.51 -7.40 -5.52
C ALA A 77 -0.25 -6.58 -6.57
N GLY A 78 -1.43 -6.03 -6.22
CA GLY A 78 -2.17 -5.13 -7.09
C GLY A 78 -1.40 -3.85 -7.42
N ILE A 79 -0.79 -3.23 -6.41
CA ILE A 79 0.09 -2.07 -6.60
C ILE A 79 1.27 -2.41 -7.52
N ALA A 80 1.95 -3.54 -7.29
CA ALA A 80 3.07 -3.97 -8.11
C ALA A 80 2.68 -4.13 -9.58
N SER A 81 1.55 -4.79 -9.87
CA SER A 81 1.05 -4.98 -11.22
C SER A 81 0.82 -3.65 -11.96
N GLU A 82 0.24 -2.65 -11.27
CA GLU A 82 0.00 -1.33 -11.85
C GLU A 82 1.29 -0.52 -12.06
N LEU A 83 2.27 -0.69 -11.18
CA LEU A 83 3.57 -0.04 -11.30
C LEU A 83 4.39 -0.64 -12.44
N ASP A 84 4.41 -1.98 -12.59
CA ASP A 84 5.10 -2.69 -13.67
C ASP A 84 4.57 -2.26 -15.05
N ALA A 85 3.25 -2.14 -15.20
CA ALA A 85 2.63 -1.65 -16.43
C ALA A 85 3.07 -0.23 -16.83
N ARG A 86 3.58 0.55 -15.86
CA ARG A 86 4.07 1.92 -16.05
C ARG A 86 5.59 2.05 -15.95
N ASN A 87 6.31 0.92 -15.92
CA ASN A 87 7.77 0.84 -15.76
C ASN A 87 8.28 1.53 -14.48
N TYR A 88 7.54 1.41 -13.38
CA TYR A 88 8.00 1.78 -12.05
C TYR A 88 8.42 0.54 -11.26
N LEU A 89 9.49 0.66 -10.49
CA LEU A 89 9.90 -0.35 -9.51
C LEU A 89 9.21 -0.08 -8.17
N LEU A 90 8.78 -1.15 -7.51
CA LEU A 90 8.25 -1.09 -6.17
C LEU A 90 9.37 -1.29 -5.14
N LEU A 91 9.53 -0.33 -4.22
CA LEU A 91 10.40 -0.41 -3.05
C LEU A 91 9.55 -0.66 -1.80
N LEU A 92 9.64 -1.86 -1.22
CA LEU A 92 8.79 -2.26 -0.11
C LEU A 92 9.49 -2.08 1.25
N GLY A 93 8.82 -1.41 2.18
CA GLY A 93 9.19 -1.34 3.60
C GLY A 93 8.15 -2.08 4.46
N ASN A 94 8.57 -3.07 5.26
CA ASN A 94 7.73 -3.78 6.21
C ASN A 94 7.95 -3.25 7.62
N THR A 95 6.93 -2.62 8.22
CA THR A 95 7.06 -1.97 9.53
C THR A 95 6.84 -2.91 10.70
N GLU A 96 6.13 -4.02 10.51
CA GLU A 96 5.68 -4.92 11.58
C GLU A 96 4.87 -4.18 12.67
N LEU A 97 4.03 -3.22 12.25
CA LEU A 97 3.23 -2.35 13.12
C LEU A 97 4.07 -1.45 14.05
N ASP A 98 5.37 -1.31 13.79
CA ASP A 98 6.26 -0.44 14.55
C ASP A 98 6.24 0.98 13.98
N ALA A 99 5.75 1.95 14.76
CA ALA A 99 5.63 3.34 14.37
C ALA A 99 6.99 4.02 14.10
N GLN A 100 8.06 3.58 14.76
CA GLN A 100 9.40 4.15 14.53
C GLN A 100 9.98 3.65 13.21
N ARG A 101 9.76 2.37 12.87
CA ARG A 101 10.11 1.84 11.54
C ARG A 101 9.32 2.53 10.44
N GLU A 102 8.04 2.83 10.65
CA GLU A 102 7.21 3.55 9.69
C GLU A 102 7.79 4.93 9.37
N LEU A 103 8.12 5.72 10.38
CA LEU A 103 8.78 7.03 10.22
C LEU A 103 10.17 6.89 9.58
N GLY A 104 10.91 5.84 9.97
CA GLY A 104 12.21 5.52 9.38
C GLY A 104 12.12 5.23 7.87
N TYR A 105 11.14 4.44 7.44
CA TYR A 105 10.91 4.15 6.02
C TYR A 105 10.45 5.38 5.24
N LEU A 106 9.57 6.23 5.79
CA LEU A 106 9.22 7.51 5.17
C LEU A 106 10.46 8.35 4.88
N THR A 107 11.36 8.45 5.85
CA THR A 107 12.63 9.21 5.70
C THR A 107 13.55 8.53 4.69
N ALA A 108 13.72 7.21 4.77
CA ALA A 108 14.61 6.47 3.88
C ALA A 108 14.15 6.55 2.41
N MET A 109 12.85 6.42 2.15
CA MET A 109 12.30 6.51 0.80
C MET A 109 12.50 7.90 0.18
N GLN A 110 12.32 8.97 0.97
CA GLN A 110 12.61 10.34 0.52
C GLN A 110 14.08 10.52 0.17
N ARG A 111 15.00 9.98 1.00
CA ARG A 111 16.46 10.01 0.73
C ARG A 111 16.83 9.21 -0.52
N ASN A 112 16.10 8.16 -0.83
CA ASN A 112 16.27 7.39 -2.06
C ASN A 112 15.55 8.01 -3.27
N HIS A 113 15.00 9.22 -3.12
CA HIS A 113 14.37 9.98 -4.19
C HIS A 113 13.27 9.24 -4.93
N VAL A 114 12.46 8.41 -4.22
CA VAL A 114 11.29 7.76 -4.83
C VAL A 114 10.35 8.82 -5.42
N ALA A 115 9.64 8.48 -6.49
CA ALA A 115 8.71 9.40 -7.15
C ALA A 115 7.45 9.67 -6.34
N GLY A 116 7.11 8.78 -5.41
CA GLY A 116 6.01 8.89 -4.47
C GLY A 116 5.99 7.74 -3.49
N ILE A 117 5.13 7.83 -2.50
CA ILE A 117 4.98 6.80 -1.45
C ILE A 117 3.52 6.39 -1.35
N ILE A 118 3.26 5.09 -1.28
CA ILE A 118 1.98 4.50 -0.90
C ILE A 118 2.15 3.94 0.51
N LEU A 119 1.41 4.50 1.47
CA LEU A 119 1.39 4.05 2.84
C LEU A 119 0.14 3.21 3.07
N LEU A 120 0.31 1.92 3.34
CA LEU A 120 -0.78 1.08 3.84
C LEU A 120 -0.97 1.45 5.31
N GLY A 121 -1.99 2.29 5.56
CA GLY A 121 -2.20 2.92 6.85
C GLY A 121 -2.45 1.89 7.96
N SER A 122 -1.82 2.13 9.11
CA SER A 122 -2.06 1.39 10.35
C SER A 122 -2.66 2.33 11.40
N TYR A 123 -1.82 2.99 12.18
CA TYR A 123 -2.27 3.90 13.24
C TYR A 123 -1.94 5.35 12.91
N TYR A 124 -2.96 6.20 12.95
CA TYR A 124 -2.74 7.64 12.83
C TYR A 124 -2.19 8.21 14.14
N THR A 125 -0.97 8.74 14.09
CA THR A 125 -0.31 9.36 15.24
C THR A 125 0.10 10.80 14.94
N PRO A 126 0.23 11.69 15.94
CA PRO A 126 0.70 13.06 15.73
C PRO A 126 2.08 13.11 15.03
N GLN A 127 2.97 12.17 15.36
CA GLN A 127 4.29 12.06 14.74
C GLN A 127 4.19 11.70 13.26
N LEU A 128 3.33 10.73 12.92
CA LEU A 128 3.07 10.36 11.53
C LEU A 128 2.43 11.52 10.75
N ALA A 129 1.44 12.19 11.32
CA ALA A 129 0.82 13.37 10.73
C ALA A 129 1.86 14.45 10.37
N GLN A 130 2.78 14.75 11.29
CA GLN A 130 3.84 15.73 11.06
C GLN A 130 4.82 15.24 9.99
N ALA A 131 5.18 13.95 9.97
CA ALA A 131 6.06 13.37 8.96
C ALA A 131 5.44 13.41 7.57
N LEU A 132 4.14 13.10 7.45
CA LEU A 132 3.39 13.17 6.19
C LEU A 132 3.30 14.61 5.67
N LYS A 133 3.01 15.57 6.54
CA LYS A 133 2.96 17.00 6.19
C LYS A 133 4.30 17.53 5.68
N ASN A 134 5.40 17.02 6.21
CA ASN A 134 6.77 17.42 5.85
C ASN A 134 7.36 16.55 4.72
N CYS A 135 6.59 15.62 4.17
CA CYS A 135 7.09 14.75 3.12
C CYS A 135 7.34 15.52 1.83
N SER A 136 8.55 15.37 1.28
CA SER A 136 8.96 16.07 0.06
C SER A 136 8.48 15.42 -1.24
N VAL A 137 7.86 14.24 -1.15
CA VAL A 137 7.28 13.50 -2.27
C VAL A 137 5.79 13.25 -2.04
N PRO A 138 4.99 13.09 -3.10
CA PRO A 138 3.57 12.76 -2.96
C PRO A 138 3.36 11.49 -2.13
N VAL A 139 2.39 11.52 -1.21
CA VAL A 139 1.99 10.36 -0.41
C VAL A 139 0.51 10.07 -0.63
N VAL A 140 0.17 8.81 -0.80
CA VAL A 140 -1.20 8.30 -0.78
C VAL A 140 -1.30 7.27 0.34
N VAL A 141 -2.30 7.43 1.20
CA VAL A 141 -2.63 6.45 2.24
C VAL A 141 -3.71 5.50 1.72
N THR A 142 -3.56 4.21 1.97
CA THR A 142 -4.60 3.22 1.64
C THR A 142 -5.02 2.43 2.86
N GLY A 143 -6.29 2.01 2.86
CA GLY A 143 -6.90 1.22 3.94
C GLY A 143 -7.50 2.04 5.07
N GLN A 144 -7.12 3.31 5.22
CA GLN A 144 -7.66 4.21 6.25
C GLN A 144 -7.79 5.64 5.73
N ARG A 145 -8.58 6.45 6.42
CA ARG A 145 -8.71 7.87 6.16
C ARG A 145 -7.81 8.65 7.12
N PHE A 146 -6.84 9.37 6.57
CA PHE A 146 -6.01 10.32 7.31
C PHE A 146 -6.35 11.75 6.92
N PRO A 147 -6.38 12.71 7.86
CA PRO A 147 -6.56 14.13 7.53
C PRO A 147 -5.44 14.65 6.62
N ASP A 148 -5.78 15.58 5.73
CA ASP A 148 -4.85 16.35 4.91
C ASP A 148 -3.93 15.55 3.97
N VAL A 149 -4.27 14.28 3.70
CA VAL A 149 -3.55 13.39 2.80
C VAL A 149 -4.52 12.72 1.84
N ALA A 150 -4.10 12.48 0.61
CA ALA A 150 -4.88 11.69 -0.34
C ALA A 150 -5.03 10.24 0.18
N CYS A 151 -6.28 9.76 0.25
CA CYS A 151 -6.58 8.43 0.79
C CYS A 151 -7.44 7.61 -0.16
N VAL A 152 -7.19 6.29 -0.17
CA VAL A 152 -8.02 5.28 -0.81
C VAL A 152 -8.41 4.26 0.26
N TYR A 153 -9.66 4.18 0.63
CA TYR A 153 -10.14 3.35 1.73
C TYR A 153 -11.53 2.78 1.44
N ASN A 154 -11.88 1.74 2.18
CA ASN A 154 -13.23 1.15 2.14
C ASN A 154 -14.16 1.92 3.09
N ASP A 155 -15.45 1.88 2.80
CA ASP A 155 -16.48 2.27 3.77
C ASP A 155 -16.71 1.11 4.75
N ASP A 156 -15.78 1.00 5.71
CA ASP A 156 -15.76 -0.09 6.68
C ASP A 156 -16.99 -0.09 7.60
N HIS A 157 -17.51 1.10 7.93
CA HIS A 157 -18.73 1.25 8.72
C HIS A 157 -19.95 0.67 7.98
N THR A 158 -20.20 1.15 6.77
CA THR A 158 -21.35 0.68 5.98
C THR A 158 -21.25 -0.81 5.66
N ALA A 159 -20.07 -1.30 5.30
CA ALA A 159 -19.86 -2.72 5.01
C ALA A 159 -20.17 -3.61 6.23
N ALA A 160 -19.71 -3.23 7.40
CA ALA A 160 -19.97 -3.97 8.64
C ALA A 160 -21.46 -3.90 9.04
N ARG A 161 -22.10 -2.73 8.87
CA ARG A 161 -23.53 -2.56 9.12
C ARG A 161 -24.38 -3.43 8.20
N GLU A 162 -24.15 -3.40 6.89
CA GLU A 162 -24.90 -4.21 5.93
C GLU A 162 -24.72 -5.71 6.18
N LEU A 163 -23.52 -6.17 6.47
CA LEU A 163 -23.27 -7.58 6.80
C LEU A 163 -24.06 -7.99 8.04
N THR A 164 -24.06 -7.16 9.07
CA THR A 164 -24.81 -7.43 10.31
C THR A 164 -26.31 -7.42 10.07
N GLN A 165 -26.84 -6.51 9.27
CA GLN A 165 -28.25 -6.49 8.87
C GLN A 165 -28.63 -7.80 8.19
N ARG A 166 -27.84 -8.31 7.26
CA ARG A 166 -28.07 -9.62 6.62
C ARG A 166 -28.12 -10.77 7.63
N MET A 167 -27.22 -10.77 8.62
CA MET A 167 -27.26 -11.78 9.70
C MET A 167 -28.57 -11.71 10.47
N LEU A 168 -29.04 -10.50 10.78
CA LEU A 168 -30.29 -10.25 11.51
C LEU A 168 -31.52 -10.66 10.69
N GLU A 169 -31.55 -10.39 9.39
CA GLU A 169 -32.59 -10.83 8.45
C GLU A 169 -32.72 -12.35 8.40
N HIS A 170 -31.59 -13.07 8.53
CA HIS A 170 -31.54 -14.53 8.63
C HIS A 170 -31.85 -15.06 10.05
N GLY A 171 -32.40 -14.21 10.92
CA GLY A 171 -32.81 -14.58 12.27
C GLY A 171 -31.69 -14.75 13.29
N ARG A 172 -30.46 -14.34 12.96
CA ARG A 172 -29.32 -14.40 13.89
C ARG A 172 -29.39 -13.24 14.88
N ARG A 173 -29.69 -13.53 16.14
CA ARG A 173 -29.84 -12.51 17.19
C ARG A 173 -28.72 -12.53 18.24
N ARG A 174 -28.01 -13.64 18.36
CA ARG A 174 -26.85 -13.78 19.25
C ARG A 174 -25.58 -13.51 18.43
N ILE A 175 -25.11 -12.30 18.46
CA ILE A 175 -23.98 -11.84 17.68
C ILE A 175 -22.85 -11.48 18.62
N VAL A 176 -21.63 -11.83 18.28
CA VAL A 176 -20.39 -11.38 18.93
C VAL A 176 -19.50 -10.75 17.89
N TYR A 177 -18.59 -9.90 18.34
CA TYR A 177 -17.67 -9.19 17.49
C TYR A 177 -16.21 -9.47 17.86
N ILE A 178 -15.44 -9.92 16.89
CA ILE A 178 -13.99 -10.00 16.98
C ILE A 178 -13.43 -8.96 15.99
N GLY A 179 -12.76 -7.95 16.48
CA GLY A 179 -12.29 -6.83 15.68
C GLY A 179 -10.83 -6.48 15.90
N GLY A 180 -10.37 -5.49 15.16
CA GLY A 180 -9.05 -4.91 15.33
C GLY A 180 -8.92 -4.05 16.59
N SER A 181 -7.71 -3.57 16.85
CA SER A 181 -7.44 -2.62 17.93
C SER A 181 -8.19 -1.31 17.74
N GLU A 182 -8.73 -0.73 18.78
CA GLU A 182 -9.39 0.59 18.74
C GLU A 182 -8.42 1.75 18.40
N ARG A 183 -7.12 1.48 18.28
CA ARG A 183 -6.14 2.41 17.72
C ARG A 183 -6.22 2.51 16.18
N ASP A 184 -6.86 1.53 15.55
CA ASP A 184 -7.10 1.46 14.11
C ASP A 184 -8.52 1.97 13.84
N ASP A 185 -8.65 3.10 13.14
CA ASP A 185 -9.95 3.70 12.87
C ASP A 185 -10.81 2.79 12.01
N ALA A 186 -10.29 2.27 10.90
CA ALA A 186 -11.06 1.46 9.96
C ALA A 186 -11.52 0.12 10.57
N THR A 187 -10.55 -0.70 11.00
CA THR A 187 -10.83 -2.09 11.41
C THR A 187 -11.27 -2.21 12.87
N GLY A 188 -10.85 -1.28 13.73
CA GLY A 188 -11.18 -1.27 15.16
C GLY A 188 -12.42 -0.46 15.49
N ILE A 189 -12.56 0.75 14.93
CA ILE A 189 -13.64 1.67 15.29
C ILE A 189 -14.79 1.56 14.28
N GLN A 190 -14.57 1.86 13.01
CA GLN A 190 -15.62 1.97 12.00
C GLN A 190 -16.43 0.70 11.84
N ARG A 191 -15.75 -0.47 11.73
CA ARG A 191 -16.47 -1.75 11.64
C ARG A 191 -17.30 -2.04 12.88
N ARG A 192 -16.76 -1.79 14.08
CA ARG A 192 -17.50 -1.99 15.33
C ARG A 192 -18.76 -1.12 15.39
N GLU A 193 -18.63 0.16 15.08
CA GLU A 193 -19.75 1.10 15.07
C GLU A 193 -20.81 0.69 14.06
N GLY A 194 -20.42 0.23 12.87
CA GLY A 194 -21.35 -0.31 11.88
C GLY A 194 -22.15 -1.52 12.40
N VAL A 195 -21.50 -2.46 13.11
CA VAL A 195 -22.19 -3.59 13.77
C VAL A 195 -23.15 -3.08 14.85
N GLN A 196 -22.72 -2.15 15.71
CA GLN A 196 -23.54 -1.61 16.79
C GLN A 196 -24.77 -0.87 16.25
N ASP A 197 -24.61 -0.10 15.19
CA ASP A 197 -25.72 0.61 14.57
C ASP A 197 -26.75 -0.34 13.95
N ALA A 198 -26.30 -1.41 13.27
CA ALA A 198 -27.22 -2.42 12.75
C ALA A 198 -28.02 -3.14 13.86
N LEU A 199 -27.39 -3.38 15.02
CA LEU A 199 -28.08 -3.94 16.17
C LEU A 199 -29.12 -2.98 16.73
N ARG A 200 -28.79 -1.70 16.90
CA ARG A 200 -29.71 -0.66 17.38
C ARG A 200 -30.91 -0.48 16.43
N ASP A 201 -30.67 -0.47 15.12
CA ASP A 201 -31.74 -0.38 14.11
C ASP A 201 -32.72 -1.57 14.20
N ALA A 202 -32.25 -2.73 14.63
CA ALA A 202 -33.06 -3.93 14.85
C ALA A 202 -33.68 -4.02 16.26
N GLY A 203 -33.59 -2.97 17.06
CA GLY A 203 -34.10 -2.91 18.43
C GLY A 203 -33.31 -3.75 19.44
N LEU A 204 -32.06 -4.06 19.15
CA LEU A 204 -31.14 -4.76 20.03
C LEU A 204 -30.18 -3.77 20.68
N ASP A 205 -29.64 -4.12 21.86
CA ASP A 205 -28.67 -3.29 22.56
C ASP A 205 -27.27 -3.44 21.91
N GLY A 206 -26.92 -2.52 21.02
CA GLY A 206 -25.61 -2.50 20.36
C GLY A 206 -24.45 -2.15 21.31
N ASP A 207 -24.73 -1.51 22.44
CA ASP A 207 -23.68 -1.12 23.40
C ASP A 207 -23.24 -2.31 24.26
N GLN A 208 -24.10 -3.28 24.45
CA GLN A 208 -23.79 -4.56 25.11
C GLN A 208 -23.29 -5.65 24.16
N LEU A 209 -22.91 -5.31 22.93
CA LEU A 209 -22.32 -6.26 22.00
C LEU A 209 -21.09 -6.94 22.60
N PRO A 210 -21.12 -8.27 22.85
CA PRO A 210 -19.97 -9.00 23.35
C PRO A 210 -18.84 -8.91 22.32
N ARG A 211 -17.71 -8.38 22.73
CA ARG A 211 -16.59 -8.13 21.83
C ARG A 211 -15.23 -8.41 22.44
N ILE A 212 -14.29 -8.67 21.56
CA ILE A 212 -12.85 -8.72 21.88
C ILE A 212 -12.06 -8.12 20.72
N CYS A 213 -10.99 -7.40 21.09
CA CYS A 213 -10.05 -6.84 20.13
C CYS A 213 -8.85 -7.76 19.97
N CYS A 214 -8.52 -8.10 18.73
CA CYS A 214 -7.31 -8.82 18.38
C CYS A 214 -6.10 -7.89 18.42
N ASN A 215 -4.99 -8.41 18.91
CA ASN A 215 -3.70 -7.70 18.90
C ASN A 215 -2.99 -7.81 17.55
N ALA A 216 -3.31 -8.85 16.78
CA ALA A 216 -2.78 -9.10 15.45
C ALA A 216 -3.82 -9.79 14.57
N PHE A 217 -3.68 -9.67 13.24
CA PHE A 217 -4.55 -10.34 12.26
C PHE A 217 -3.94 -11.69 11.84
N THR A 218 -3.85 -12.64 12.79
CA THR A 218 -3.36 -14.00 12.56
C THR A 218 -4.41 -15.03 12.94
N VAL A 219 -4.23 -16.26 12.45
CA VAL A 219 -5.13 -17.39 12.75
C VAL A 219 -5.12 -17.70 14.25
N GLU A 220 -3.95 -17.71 14.86
CA GLU A 220 -3.75 -18.00 16.29
C GLU A 220 -4.44 -16.98 17.18
N GLU A 221 -4.32 -15.71 16.82
CA GLU A 221 -4.97 -14.63 17.57
C GLU A 221 -6.50 -14.69 17.42
N GLY A 222 -7.00 -14.98 16.22
CA GLY A 222 -8.43 -15.20 15.99
C GLY A 222 -8.97 -16.38 16.82
N GLN A 223 -8.23 -17.49 16.88
CA GLN A 223 -8.58 -18.65 17.71
C GLN A 223 -8.60 -18.29 19.20
N ARG A 224 -7.58 -17.58 19.69
CA ARG A 224 -7.53 -17.12 21.08
C ARG A 224 -8.73 -16.24 21.42
N CYS A 225 -9.03 -15.26 20.58
CA CYS A 225 -10.15 -14.35 20.76
C CYS A 225 -11.49 -15.10 20.80
N MET A 226 -11.69 -16.08 19.90
CA MET A 226 -12.91 -16.88 19.89
C MET A 226 -13.04 -17.77 21.13
N GLN A 227 -11.97 -18.42 21.58
CA GLN A 227 -11.97 -19.20 22.82
C GLN A 227 -12.34 -18.35 24.04
N GLU A 228 -11.79 -17.15 24.12
CA GLU A 228 -12.10 -16.22 25.20
C GLU A 228 -13.56 -15.77 25.15
N LEU A 229 -14.11 -15.46 23.97
CA LEU A 229 -15.53 -15.12 23.82
C LEU A 229 -16.46 -16.26 24.21
N LEU A 230 -16.17 -17.49 23.80
CA LEU A 230 -16.96 -18.67 24.21
C LEU A 230 -16.94 -18.89 25.71
N THR A 231 -15.84 -18.58 26.39
CA THR A 231 -15.75 -18.64 27.85
C THR A 231 -16.60 -17.56 28.53
N ARG A 232 -16.60 -16.34 27.99
CA ARG A 232 -17.37 -15.21 28.50
C ARG A 232 -18.86 -15.31 28.18
N CYS A 233 -19.20 -15.93 27.05
CA CYS A 233 -20.54 -16.03 26.47
C CYS A 233 -20.89 -17.50 26.18
N PRO A 234 -21.10 -18.35 27.19
CA PRO A 234 -21.31 -19.79 27.00
C PRO A 234 -22.61 -20.15 26.27
N PHE A 235 -23.45 -19.17 25.97
CA PHE A 235 -24.72 -19.34 25.25
C PHE A 235 -24.64 -18.96 23.76
N LEU A 236 -23.44 -18.81 23.21
CA LEU A 236 -23.21 -18.54 21.78
C LEU A 236 -23.52 -19.76 20.92
#